data_847f0990cb80dfec593a1f88ea0e1eb4
#
_entry.id   847f0990cb80dfec593a1f88ea0e1eb4
#
_cell.length_a   1.000
_cell.length_b   1.000
_cell.length_c   1.000
_cell.angle_alpha   90.00
_cell.angle_beta   90.00
_cell.angle_gamma   90.00
#
_symmetry.space_group_name_H-M   'P 1'
#
loop_
_entity.id
_entity.type
_entity.pdbx_description
1 polymer ?
#
loop_
_entity_poly.entity_id
_entity_poly.type
_entity_poly.pdbx_seq_one_letter_code
_entity_poly.pdbx_strand_id
1 'polypeptide(L)'
;MNTKYIKSFMLVVISAGIFTTSTVCLEKVNAEPAATAVHKVQTDVLKIVTPLAIVNNPKAYLNKNIVMNAKFDKFSTLGLDYKPAFRSSDDYISFLIKRDDTSFNIPLSEMKLFLKRDKAEKFIDLKTNDEIQIKGTVFSDALGDAWIEVNEITITKKAPEEKTDK
;
A
#
# COMPACT_ATOMS: atom_id res chain seq x y z
N MET A 1 7.81 -6.67 50.40
CA MET A 1 8.11 -8.08 50.77
C MET A 1 7.40 -8.93 49.71
N ASN A 2 7.98 -9.75 48.87
CA ASN A 2 9.19 -10.55 48.80
C ASN A 2 9.58 -10.78 47.33
N THR A 3 10.83 -10.56 47.07
CA THR A 3 11.58 -10.89 45.89
C THR A 3 11.78 -12.40 45.77
N LYS A 4 11.66 -13.02 44.59
CA LYS A 4 12.38 -14.28 44.30
C LYS A 4 12.92 -14.28 42.87
N TYR A 5 14.23 -14.12 42.80
CA TYR A 5 15.08 -14.43 41.67
C TYR A 5 15.18 -15.94 41.47
N ILE A 6 15.11 -16.41 40.24
CA ILE A 6 15.60 -17.75 39.87
C ILE A 6 16.70 -17.58 38.83
N LYS A 7 17.91 -17.89 39.22
CA LYS A 7 19.08 -17.97 38.36
C LYS A 7 19.03 -19.24 37.50
N SER A 8 19.26 -19.11 36.24
CA SER A 8 19.39 -20.20 35.28
C SER A 8 20.83 -20.66 35.18
N PHE A 9 20.98 -21.96 35.17
CA PHE A 9 22.26 -22.70 35.11
C PHE A 9 22.73 -22.81 33.66
N MET A 10 23.97 -22.44 33.47
CA MET A 10 24.74 -22.62 32.23
C MET A 10 25.40 -24.01 32.27
N LEU A 11 25.08 -24.86 31.31
CA LEU A 11 25.78 -26.15 31.14
C LEU A 11 26.67 -26.08 29.89
N VAL A 12 27.96 -26.02 30.14
CA VAL A 12 29.00 -26.13 29.11
C VAL A 12 29.36 -27.62 29.00
N VAL A 13 29.21 -28.18 27.81
CA VAL A 13 29.75 -29.52 27.48
C VAL A 13 30.88 -29.33 26.49
N ILE A 14 32.08 -29.56 26.97
CA ILE A 14 33.29 -29.68 26.16
C ILE A 14 33.44 -31.18 25.83
N SER A 15 33.46 -31.52 24.56
CA SER A 15 33.96 -32.84 24.12
C SER A 15 35.08 -32.66 23.11
N ALA A 16 36.25 -33.11 23.53
CA ALA A 16 37.45 -33.17 22.73
C ALA A 16 37.50 -34.47 21.91
N GLY A 17 38.17 -34.40 20.77
CA GLY A 17 38.85 -35.53 20.16
C GLY A 17 38.30 -35.93 18.79
N ILE A 18 39.01 -35.83 17.77
CA ILE A 18 39.99 -36.80 17.23
C ILE A 18 40.42 -36.29 15.86
N PHE A 19 41.68 -36.02 15.69
CA PHE A 19 42.36 -35.81 14.41
C PHE A 19 42.38 -37.11 13.60
N THR A 20 41.89 -37.10 12.37
CA THR A 20 42.29 -38.08 11.35
C THR A 20 42.74 -37.31 10.10
N THR A 21 44.01 -37.48 9.80
CA THR A 21 44.66 -37.09 8.57
C THR A 21 44.13 -37.92 7.41
N SER A 22 43.62 -37.28 6.37
CA SER A 22 43.33 -37.91 5.08
C SER A 22 43.70 -37.00 3.94
N THR A 23 44.74 -37.36 3.28
CA THR A 23 45.11 -37.35 1.87
C THR A 23 44.43 -36.30 0.97
N VAL A 24 45.29 -35.38 0.50
CA VAL A 24 44.98 -34.41 -0.58
C VAL A 24 44.67 -35.14 -1.89
N CYS A 25 43.44 -35.07 -2.33
CA CYS A 25 43.08 -35.32 -3.72
C CYS A 25 42.88 -33.96 -4.41
N LEU A 26 43.74 -33.65 -5.40
CA LEU A 26 43.62 -32.49 -6.26
C LEU A 26 42.43 -32.73 -7.21
N GLU A 27 41.27 -32.22 -6.89
CA GLU A 27 40.13 -32.20 -7.81
C GLU A 27 40.01 -30.79 -8.42
N LYS A 28 40.08 -30.75 -9.76
CA LYS A 28 39.93 -29.57 -10.56
C LYS A 28 38.64 -28.86 -10.21
N VAL A 29 38.73 -27.66 -9.64
CA VAL A 29 37.61 -26.74 -9.49
C VAL A 29 37.30 -26.21 -10.88
N ASN A 30 36.27 -26.77 -11.52
CA ASN A 30 35.52 -26.10 -12.58
C ASN A 30 34.74 -24.99 -11.93
N ALA A 31 35.18 -23.76 -12.15
CA ALA A 31 34.42 -22.57 -11.80
C ALA A 31 33.16 -22.52 -12.70
N GLU A 32 32.06 -22.93 -12.15
CA GLU A 32 30.73 -22.69 -12.72
C GLU A 32 30.43 -21.18 -12.56
N PRO A 33 30.09 -20.45 -13.63
CA PRO A 33 29.79 -19.05 -13.50
C PRO A 33 28.51 -18.91 -12.67
N ALA A 34 28.61 -18.18 -11.57
CA ALA A 34 27.47 -17.78 -10.75
C ALA A 34 26.38 -17.19 -11.66
N ALA A 35 25.31 -17.94 -11.82
CA ALA A 35 24.12 -17.46 -12.47
C ALA A 35 23.62 -16.25 -11.70
N THR A 36 23.86 -15.06 -12.24
CA THR A 36 23.25 -13.82 -11.81
C THR A 36 21.73 -14.05 -11.88
N ALA A 37 21.10 -14.19 -10.73
CA ALA A 37 19.65 -14.25 -10.63
C ALA A 37 19.12 -12.91 -11.14
N VAL A 38 18.80 -12.88 -12.42
CA VAL A 38 18.02 -11.79 -13.02
C VAL A 38 16.68 -11.81 -12.30
N HIS A 39 16.55 -10.90 -11.35
CA HIS A 39 15.29 -10.62 -10.70
C HIS A 39 14.32 -10.17 -11.80
N LYS A 40 13.55 -11.14 -12.29
CA LYS A 40 12.50 -10.91 -13.28
C LYS A 40 11.51 -9.98 -12.58
N VAL A 41 11.64 -8.67 -12.86
CA VAL A 41 10.61 -7.70 -12.53
C VAL A 41 9.37 -8.16 -13.27
N GLN A 42 8.53 -8.91 -12.55
CA GLN A 42 7.19 -9.24 -12.98
C GLN A 42 6.45 -7.92 -13.00
N THR A 43 6.38 -7.29 -14.17
CA THR A 43 5.40 -6.24 -14.45
C THR A 43 4.04 -6.94 -14.41
N ASP A 44 3.50 -7.13 -13.20
CA ASP A 44 2.09 -7.39 -13.03
C ASP A 44 1.37 -6.23 -13.70
N VAL A 45 0.76 -6.52 -14.84
CA VAL A 45 -0.18 -5.59 -15.47
C VAL A 45 -1.34 -5.48 -14.49
N LEU A 46 -1.28 -4.46 -13.61
CA LEU A 46 -2.28 -4.22 -12.59
C LEU A 46 -3.61 -4.03 -13.28
N LYS A 47 -4.49 -5.03 -13.16
CA LYS A 47 -5.83 -4.97 -13.74
C LYS A 47 -6.57 -3.78 -13.12
N ILE A 48 -7.11 -2.91 -13.96
CA ILE A 48 -7.97 -1.80 -13.50
C ILE A 48 -9.22 -2.40 -12.85
N VAL A 49 -9.49 -2.00 -11.62
CA VAL A 49 -10.67 -2.39 -10.84
C VAL A 49 -11.60 -1.20 -10.64
N THR A 50 -12.88 -1.45 -10.48
CA THR A 50 -13.83 -0.38 -10.19
C THR A 50 -13.83 -0.05 -8.69
N PRO A 51 -14.03 1.22 -8.29
CA PRO A 51 -14.15 1.60 -6.88
C PRO A 51 -15.21 0.78 -6.14
N LEU A 52 -16.36 0.55 -6.74
CA LEU A 52 -17.45 -0.23 -6.14
C LEU A 52 -17.08 -1.70 -5.91
N ALA A 53 -16.29 -2.32 -6.80
CA ALA A 53 -15.84 -3.69 -6.58
C ALA A 53 -14.95 -3.80 -5.33
N ILE A 54 -14.15 -2.78 -5.06
CA ILE A 54 -13.30 -2.73 -3.86
C ILE A 54 -14.15 -2.52 -2.61
N VAL A 55 -15.09 -1.57 -2.63
CA VAL A 55 -15.98 -1.28 -1.49
C VAL A 55 -16.87 -2.47 -1.15
N ASN A 56 -17.39 -3.17 -2.15
CA ASN A 56 -18.26 -4.33 -1.93
C ASN A 56 -17.51 -5.52 -1.31
N ASN A 57 -16.20 -5.61 -1.45
CA ASN A 57 -15.38 -6.67 -0.85
C ASN A 57 -13.97 -6.20 -0.53
N PRO A 58 -13.78 -5.30 0.45
CA PRO A 58 -12.47 -4.72 0.75
C PRO A 58 -11.45 -5.77 1.20
N LYS A 59 -11.89 -6.84 1.87
CA LYS A 59 -11.01 -7.95 2.30
C LYS A 59 -10.32 -8.64 1.14
N ALA A 60 -10.98 -8.75 -0.02
CA ALA A 60 -10.39 -9.37 -1.19
C ALA A 60 -9.19 -8.59 -1.76
N TYR A 61 -9.11 -7.30 -1.44
CA TYR A 61 -8.06 -6.40 -1.89
C TYR A 61 -7.03 -6.05 -0.82
N LEU A 62 -7.20 -6.52 0.40
CA LEU A 62 -6.31 -6.21 1.53
C LEU A 62 -4.86 -6.56 1.18
N ASN A 63 -3.93 -5.63 1.44
CA ASN A 63 -2.50 -5.70 1.12
C ASN A 63 -2.19 -5.87 -0.38
N LYS A 64 -3.13 -5.54 -1.26
CA LYS A 64 -2.91 -5.57 -2.71
C LYS A 64 -2.77 -4.17 -3.29
N ASN A 65 -1.89 -4.06 -4.28
CA ASN A 65 -1.81 -2.89 -5.13
C ASN A 65 -2.98 -2.91 -6.11
N ILE A 66 -3.60 -1.76 -6.27
CA ILE A 66 -4.76 -1.56 -7.15
C ILE A 66 -4.51 -0.40 -8.10
N VAL A 67 -5.19 -0.46 -9.25
CA VAL A 67 -5.35 0.67 -10.17
C VAL A 67 -6.84 0.84 -10.41
N MET A 68 -7.34 2.05 -10.27
CA MET A 68 -8.76 2.37 -10.52
C MET A 68 -8.91 3.73 -11.19
N ASN A 69 -9.96 3.88 -11.99
CA ASN A 69 -10.39 5.16 -12.53
C ASN A 69 -11.56 5.68 -11.70
N ALA A 70 -11.56 6.98 -11.45
CA ALA A 70 -12.60 7.62 -10.64
C ALA A 70 -12.80 9.08 -11.05
N LYS A 71 -13.89 9.68 -10.59
CA LYS A 71 -14.10 11.12 -10.65
C LYS A 71 -13.79 11.73 -9.30
N PHE A 72 -12.88 12.69 -9.27
CA PHE A 72 -12.54 13.41 -8.05
C PHE A 72 -13.75 14.24 -7.56
N ASP A 73 -13.95 14.24 -6.25
CA ASP A 73 -14.97 15.09 -5.62
C ASP A 73 -14.32 16.28 -4.92
N LYS A 74 -13.62 16.03 -3.83
CA LYS A 74 -12.95 17.07 -3.03
C LYS A 74 -11.92 16.48 -2.08
N PHE A 75 -10.98 17.30 -1.63
CA PHE A 75 -10.14 16.99 -0.49
C PHE A 75 -10.95 16.99 0.81
N SER A 76 -10.51 16.20 1.78
CA SER A 76 -11.23 15.93 3.02
C SER A 76 -10.24 15.61 4.14
N THR A 77 -10.77 15.44 5.35
CA THR A 77 -10.03 14.87 6.50
C THR A 77 -10.63 13.54 6.95
N LEU A 78 -11.54 12.98 6.16
CA LEU A 78 -12.28 11.77 6.52
C LEU A 78 -11.33 10.57 6.72
N GLY A 79 -11.41 9.97 7.90
CA GLY A 79 -10.63 8.79 8.26
C GLY A 79 -9.22 9.07 8.79
N LEU A 80 -8.72 10.32 8.73
CA LEU A 80 -7.44 10.65 9.34
C LEU A 80 -7.48 10.47 10.86
N ASP A 81 -6.34 10.12 11.45
CA ASP A 81 -6.13 9.90 12.88
C ASP A 81 -6.99 8.78 13.50
N TYR A 82 -7.64 7.95 12.68
CA TYR A 82 -8.40 6.80 13.15
C TYR A 82 -7.46 5.65 13.55
N LYS A 83 -7.38 5.34 14.84
CA LYS A 83 -6.39 4.41 15.41
C LYS A 83 -6.29 3.04 14.74
N PRO A 84 -7.40 2.32 14.41
CA PRO A 84 -7.31 1.00 13.79
C PRO A 84 -6.76 0.98 12.35
N ALA A 85 -6.82 2.12 11.64
CA ALA A 85 -6.29 2.30 10.29
C ALA A 85 -5.54 3.63 10.18
N PHE A 86 -4.56 3.79 11.06
CA PHE A 86 -3.93 5.09 11.34
C PHE A 86 -3.18 5.66 10.13
N ARG A 87 -3.53 6.90 9.80
CA ARG A 87 -2.76 7.84 8.96
C ARG A 87 -2.88 9.21 9.61
N SER A 88 -1.71 9.78 9.98
CA SER A 88 -1.64 11.07 10.65
C SER A 88 -2.14 12.21 9.77
N SER A 89 -2.95 13.11 10.30
CA SER A 89 -3.36 14.34 9.63
C SER A 89 -2.20 15.30 9.38
N ASP A 90 -1.08 15.14 10.08
CA ASP A 90 0.13 15.93 9.84
C ASP A 90 0.83 15.53 8.53
N ASP A 91 0.83 14.21 8.20
CA ASP A 91 1.54 13.65 7.06
C ASP A 91 0.65 13.44 5.83
N TYR A 92 -0.65 13.26 6.05
CA TYR A 92 -1.61 12.87 5.02
C TYR A 92 -2.76 13.88 4.88
N ILE A 93 -3.35 13.87 3.71
CA ILE A 93 -4.68 14.43 3.43
C ILE A 93 -5.53 13.31 2.88
N SER A 94 -6.81 13.31 3.18
CA SER A 94 -7.75 12.43 2.49
C SER A 94 -8.47 13.16 1.37
N PHE A 95 -9.05 12.39 0.45
CA PHE A 95 -9.93 12.93 -0.57
C PHE A 95 -11.05 11.95 -0.88
N LEU A 96 -12.10 12.46 -1.47
CA LEU A 96 -13.28 11.71 -1.86
C LEU A 96 -13.36 11.62 -3.39
N ILE A 97 -13.91 10.52 -3.85
CA ILE A 97 -14.30 10.30 -5.24
C ILE A 97 -15.81 10.14 -5.32
N LYS A 98 -16.37 10.34 -6.49
CA LYS A 98 -17.81 10.18 -6.70
C LYS A 98 -18.18 8.72 -6.92
N ARG A 99 -19.40 8.38 -6.49
CA ARG A 99 -20.02 7.11 -6.86
C ARG A 99 -20.36 7.15 -8.35
N ASP A 100 -20.19 6.01 -9.02
CA ASP A 100 -20.51 5.84 -10.44
C ASP A 100 -21.79 5.00 -10.66
N ASP A 101 -22.39 4.49 -9.58
CA ASP A 101 -23.62 3.69 -9.58
C ASP A 101 -24.90 4.54 -9.45
N THR A 102 -24.77 5.84 -9.41
CA THR A 102 -25.90 6.78 -9.29
C THR A 102 -25.69 8.02 -10.15
N SER A 103 -26.77 8.60 -10.64
CA SER A 103 -26.76 9.89 -11.35
C SER A 103 -26.60 11.08 -10.40
N PHE A 104 -26.77 10.88 -9.10
CA PHE A 104 -26.56 11.92 -8.11
C PHE A 104 -25.07 12.10 -7.81
N ASN A 105 -24.66 13.35 -7.59
CA ASN A 105 -23.27 13.66 -7.22
C ASN A 105 -22.96 13.28 -5.76
N ILE A 106 -23.01 12.00 -5.43
CA ILE A 106 -22.78 11.49 -4.08
C ILE A 106 -21.33 11.02 -3.95
N PRO A 107 -20.62 11.45 -2.91
CA PRO A 107 -19.28 10.92 -2.63
C PRO A 107 -19.34 9.45 -2.20
N LEU A 108 -18.33 8.67 -2.59
CA LEU A 108 -18.13 7.29 -2.15
C LEU A 108 -17.43 7.29 -0.78
N SER A 109 -18.20 7.48 0.28
CA SER A 109 -17.67 7.64 1.64
C SER A 109 -17.15 6.35 2.27
N GLU A 110 -17.55 5.20 1.74
CA GLU A 110 -17.09 3.87 2.16
C GLU A 110 -15.66 3.56 1.68
N MET A 111 -15.09 4.40 0.84
CA MET A 111 -13.70 4.36 0.43
C MET A 111 -12.93 5.51 1.06
N LYS A 112 -11.90 5.19 1.84
CA LYS A 112 -11.01 6.17 2.47
C LYS A 112 -9.72 6.24 1.68
N LEU A 113 -9.45 7.37 1.03
CA LEU A 113 -8.29 7.59 0.17
C LEU A 113 -7.34 8.56 0.85
N PHE A 114 -6.10 8.12 1.09
CA PHE A 114 -5.07 8.91 1.78
C PHE A 114 -3.91 9.17 0.85
N LEU A 115 -3.55 10.43 0.71
CA LEU A 115 -2.42 10.90 -0.08
C LEU A 115 -1.45 11.64 0.84
N LYS A 116 -0.15 11.40 0.71
CA LYS A 116 0.86 12.16 1.43
C LYS A 116 0.77 13.63 1.05
N ARG A 117 0.93 14.53 2.02
CA ARG A 117 0.80 15.99 1.82
C ARG A 117 1.79 16.53 0.79
N ASP A 118 3.04 16.04 0.81
CA ASP A 118 4.07 16.41 -0.17
C ASP A 118 3.68 16.08 -1.62
N LYS A 119 2.94 14.99 -1.80
CA LYS A 119 2.37 14.62 -3.11
C LYS A 119 1.12 15.41 -3.45
N ALA A 120 0.29 15.72 -2.46
CA ALA A 120 -0.99 16.41 -2.64
C ALA A 120 -0.83 17.83 -3.18
N GLU A 121 0.29 18.50 -2.85
CA GLU A 121 0.61 19.84 -3.37
C GLU A 121 0.60 19.92 -4.90
N LYS A 122 0.92 18.81 -5.59
CA LYS A 122 0.90 18.72 -7.05
C LYS A 122 -0.52 18.66 -7.64
N PHE A 123 -1.51 18.44 -6.80
CA PHE A 123 -2.90 18.22 -7.17
C PHE A 123 -3.85 19.27 -6.58
N ILE A 124 -3.30 20.39 -6.10
CA ILE A 124 -4.11 21.48 -5.50
C ILE A 124 -5.15 22.06 -6.47
N ASP A 125 -4.89 21.95 -7.78
CA ASP A 125 -5.77 22.43 -8.85
C ASP A 125 -6.80 21.39 -9.33
N LEU A 126 -6.91 20.23 -8.66
CA LEU A 126 -7.97 19.27 -8.95
C LEU A 126 -9.34 19.88 -8.67
N LYS A 127 -10.22 19.77 -9.66
CA LYS A 127 -11.60 20.22 -9.57
C LYS A 127 -12.56 19.05 -9.49
N THR A 128 -13.68 19.26 -8.84
CA THR A 128 -14.79 18.29 -8.81
C THR A 128 -15.14 17.85 -10.23
N ASN A 129 -15.32 16.56 -10.45
CA ASN A 129 -15.54 15.88 -11.73
C ASN A 129 -14.29 15.73 -12.63
N ASP A 130 -13.10 16.13 -12.21
CA ASP A 130 -11.89 15.71 -12.91
C ASP A 130 -11.81 14.16 -12.90
N GLU A 131 -11.57 13.58 -14.07
CA GLU A 131 -11.35 12.13 -14.18
C GLU A 131 -9.90 11.84 -13.85
N ILE A 132 -9.70 10.92 -12.91
CA ILE A 132 -8.39 10.56 -12.41
C ILE A 132 -8.20 9.05 -12.41
N GLN A 133 -6.96 8.61 -12.65
CA GLN A 133 -6.52 7.26 -12.36
C GLN A 133 -5.74 7.27 -11.07
N ILE A 134 -6.07 6.36 -10.18
CA ILE A 134 -5.48 6.21 -8.85
C ILE A 134 -4.74 4.89 -8.82
N LYS A 135 -3.46 4.91 -8.39
CA LYS A 135 -2.71 3.73 -8.00
C LYS A 135 -2.46 3.78 -6.50
N GLY A 136 -2.73 2.70 -5.81
CA GLY A 136 -2.59 2.67 -4.36
C GLY A 136 -2.58 1.25 -3.82
N THR A 137 -2.49 1.15 -2.49
CA THR A 137 -2.49 -0.12 -1.76
C THR A 137 -3.63 -0.11 -0.76
N VAL A 138 -4.46 -1.11 -0.76
CA VAL A 138 -5.48 -1.31 0.28
C VAL A 138 -4.78 -1.81 1.53
N PHE A 139 -4.66 -0.98 2.56
CA PHE A 139 -3.91 -1.31 3.76
C PHE A 139 -4.78 -1.73 4.95
N SER A 140 -6.09 -1.48 4.89
CA SER A 140 -7.02 -1.86 5.95
C SER A 140 -8.44 -2.03 5.39
N ASP A 141 -9.24 -2.82 6.10
CA ASP A 141 -10.68 -3.00 5.90
C ASP A 141 -11.48 -2.61 7.16
N ALA A 142 -10.91 -1.73 7.98
CA ALA A 142 -11.52 -1.28 9.21
C ALA A 142 -12.93 -0.70 8.96
N LEU A 143 -13.85 -0.99 9.87
CA LEU A 143 -15.28 -0.62 9.78
C LEU A 143 -16.02 -1.26 8.57
N GLY A 144 -15.41 -2.20 7.87
CA GLY A 144 -15.95 -2.74 6.62
C GLY A 144 -15.70 -1.85 5.39
N ASP A 145 -14.98 -0.75 5.55
CA ASP A 145 -14.63 0.21 4.50
C ASP A 145 -13.30 -0.14 3.85
N ALA A 146 -13.08 0.35 2.64
CA ALA A 146 -11.80 0.23 1.96
C ALA A 146 -10.87 1.40 2.33
N TRP A 147 -9.73 1.11 2.99
CA TRP A 147 -8.73 2.10 3.39
C TRP A 147 -7.50 1.97 2.49
N ILE A 148 -7.24 3.00 1.69
CA ILE A 148 -6.28 2.96 0.59
C ILE A 148 -5.23 4.05 0.76
N GLU A 149 -3.96 3.65 0.82
CA GLU A 149 -2.85 4.58 0.67
C GLU A 149 -2.59 4.80 -0.83
N VAL A 150 -2.75 6.04 -1.26
CA VAL A 150 -2.58 6.43 -2.67
C VAL A 150 -1.11 6.73 -2.94
N ASN A 151 -0.54 5.99 -3.88
CA ASN A 151 0.85 6.13 -4.29
C ASN A 151 1.03 7.14 -5.43
N GLU A 152 0.06 7.15 -6.36
CA GLU A 152 0.10 7.96 -7.57
C GLU A 152 -1.32 8.34 -7.99
N ILE A 153 -1.46 9.58 -8.49
CA ILE A 153 -2.66 10.07 -9.16
C ILE A 153 -2.23 10.57 -10.54
N THR A 154 -2.99 10.19 -11.57
CA THR A 154 -2.85 10.72 -12.92
C THR A 154 -4.17 11.35 -13.34
N ILE A 155 -4.16 12.61 -13.76
CA ILE A 155 -5.35 13.26 -14.31
C ILE A 155 -5.52 12.77 -15.74
N THR A 156 -6.61 12.06 -16.00
CA THR A 156 -6.91 11.49 -17.33
C THR A 156 -7.77 12.45 -18.18
N LYS A 157 -8.62 13.25 -17.50
CA LYS A 157 -9.44 14.25 -18.17
C LYS A 157 -9.86 15.35 -17.19
N LYS A 158 -9.76 16.59 -17.62
CA LYS A 158 -10.27 17.73 -16.85
C LYS A 158 -11.79 17.88 -17.03
N ALA A 159 -12.46 18.23 -15.93
CA ALA A 159 -13.87 18.61 -16.00
C ALA A 159 -14.06 19.85 -16.90
N PRO A 160 -15.20 19.95 -17.62
CA PRO A 160 -15.54 21.17 -18.30
C PRO A 160 -15.59 22.35 -17.32
N GLU A 161 -15.07 23.50 -17.73
CA GLU A 161 -15.22 24.71 -16.91
C GLU A 161 -16.69 25.10 -16.87
N GLU A 162 -17.27 25.20 -15.67
CA GLU A 162 -18.59 25.77 -15.50
C GLU A 162 -18.52 27.23 -15.94
N LYS A 163 -19.21 27.54 -17.05
CA LYS A 163 -19.43 28.93 -17.42
C LYS A 163 -20.33 29.55 -16.34
N THR A 164 -19.75 30.32 -15.47
CA THR A 164 -20.50 31.23 -14.58
C THR A 164 -21.10 32.29 -15.46
N ASP A 165 -22.34 32.07 -15.88
CA ASP A 165 -23.17 33.17 -16.43
C ASP A 165 -23.35 34.18 -15.29
N LYS A 166 -22.71 35.33 -15.46
CA LYS A 166 -22.90 36.52 -14.62
C LYS A 166 -24.15 37.27 -15.04
#